data_c0c8a8f127ffc1fbf759495966696daa
#
_entry.id   c0c8a8f127ffc1fbf759495966696daa
#
_cell.length_a   1.000
_cell.length_b   1.000
_cell.length_c   1.000
_cell.angle_alpha   90.00
_cell.angle_beta   90.00
_cell.angle_gamma   90.00
#
_symmetry.space_group_name_H-M   'P 1'
#
loop_
_entity.id
_entity.type
_entity.pdbx_description
1 polymer ?
#
loop_
_entity_poly.entity_id
_entity_poly.type
_entity_poly.pdbx_seq_one_letter_code
_entity_poly.pdbx_strand_id
1 'polypeptide(L)'
;MELIIVLGSRINGNDMHDELKGRLDVAIKLFNGNSRMLLSGGITNHDLNRSEAQFMKDYCIANGIPEASIILEEKSLDTIGNGVFCAMIVHGKYLPEVIYVVSSCYHMERSEFIFEKCFGPGYRFDFSHCFSFNRPDINEKESIELARRFFSGLLDGDIDSIKERLFNMHNLYIGQ
;
A
#
# COMPACT_ATOMS: atom_id res chain seq x y z
N MET A 1 13.10 -10.24 10.60
CA MET A 1 11.67 -10.38 10.21
C MET A 1 11.47 -9.65 8.89
N GLU A 2 10.78 -10.25 7.94
CA GLU A 2 10.40 -9.64 6.67
C GLU A 2 9.00 -9.03 6.76
N LEU A 3 8.75 -7.97 6.01
CA LEU A 3 7.44 -7.34 5.91
C LEU A 3 6.97 -7.37 4.46
N ILE A 4 5.77 -7.87 4.21
CA ILE A 4 5.13 -7.87 2.90
C ILE A 4 3.98 -6.86 2.95
N ILE A 5 4.10 -5.76 2.20
CA ILE A 5 3.06 -4.76 2.08
C ILE A 5 2.31 -5.00 0.78
N VAL A 6 0.98 -5.20 0.86
CA VAL A 6 0.13 -5.37 -0.30
C VAL A 6 -0.75 -4.15 -0.48
N LEU A 7 -0.67 -3.52 -1.64
CA LEU A 7 -1.49 -2.35 -1.94
C LEU A 7 -2.87 -2.78 -2.45
N GLY A 8 -3.89 -2.19 -1.86
CA GLY A 8 -5.27 -2.36 -2.25
C GLY A 8 -5.56 -1.86 -3.67
N SER A 9 -6.72 -2.18 -4.16
CA SER A 9 -7.28 -1.68 -5.40
C SER A 9 -8.78 -1.60 -5.24
N ARG A 10 -9.38 -0.50 -5.73
CA ARG A 10 -10.78 -0.18 -5.52
C ARG A 10 -11.71 -1.36 -5.83
N ILE A 11 -12.51 -1.74 -4.85
CA ILE A 11 -13.49 -2.82 -4.97
C ILE A 11 -14.77 -2.27 -5.57
N ASN A 12 -15.18 -2.83 -6.71
CA ASN A 12 -16.43 -2.51 -7.36
C ASN A 12 -17.40 -3.68 -7.18
N GLY A 13 -18.49 -3.46 -6.42
CA GLY A 13 -19.42 -4.53 -6.05
C GLY A 13 -19.00 -5.23 -4.74
N ASN A 14 -19.52 -6.43 -4.51
CA ASN A 14 -19.35 -7.15 -3.24
C ASN A 14 -18.14 -8.10 -3.21
N ASP A 15 -17.44 -8.28 -4.33
CA ASP A 15 -16.33 -9.22 -4.47
C ASP A 15 -15.05 -8.52 -4.93
N MET A 16 -13.91 -9.08 -4.51
CA MET A 16 -12.62 -8.67 -5.03
C MET A 16 -12.48 -9.08 -6.49
N HIS A 17 -12.02 -8.14 -7.32
CA HIS A 17 -11.72 -8.40 -8.73
C HIS A 17 -10.36 -9.11 -8.89
N ASP A 18 -10.12 -9.67 -10.07
CA ASP A 18 -8.96 -10.54 -10.37
C ASP A 18 -7.61 -9.83 -10.15
N GLU A 19 -7.54 -8.52 -10.40
CA GLU A 19 -6.32 -7.75 -10.16
C GLU A 19 -5.91 -7.79 -8.68
N LEU A 20 -6.85 -7.54 -7.76
CA LEU A 20 -6.55 -7.56 -6.33
C LEU A 20 -6.22 -8.96 -5.83
N LYS A 21 -6.97 -9.99 -6.30
CA LYS A 21 -6.66 -11.39 -6.01
C LYS A 21 -5.26 -11.76 -6.47
N GLY A 22 -4.89 -11.35 -7.69
CA GLY A 22 -3.56 -11.62 -8.24
C GLY A 22 -2.42 -10.99 -7.44
N ARG A 23 -2.59 -9.76 -6.92
CA ARG A 23 -1.63 -9.14 -5.99
C ARG A 23 -1.49 -9.98 -4.72
N LEU A 24 -2.60 -10.42 -4.15
CA LEU A 24 -2.60 -11.26 -2.95
C LEU A 24 -1.94 -12.62 -3.18
N ASP A 25 -2.17 -13.26 -4.34
CA ASP A 25 -1.54 -14.53 -4.70
C ASP A 25 -0.01 -14.41 -4.80
N VAL A 26 0.50 -13.26 -5.32
CA VAL A 26 1.94 -12.96 -5.30
C VAL A 26 2.44 -12.84 -3.86
N ALA A 27 1.74 -12.09 -3.02
CA ALA A 27 2.13 -11.88 -1.63
C ALA A 27 2.07 -13.16 -0.78
N ILE A 28 1.06 -14.02 -1.00
CA ILE A 28 0.92 -15.31 -0.30
C ILE A 28 2.10 -16.24 -0.62
N LYS A 29 2.59 -16.23 -1.87
CA LYS A 29 3.77 -17.01 -2.27
C LYS A 29 5.07 -16.52 -1.62
N LEU A 30 5.16 -15.25 -1.26
CA LEU A 30 6.31 -14.67 -0.55
C LEU A 30 6.28 -14.99 0.95
N PHE A 31 5.11 -15.29 1.51
CA PHE A 31 4.97 -15.54 2.92
C PHE A 31 5.69 -16.83 3.36
N ASN A 32 6.61 -16.71 4.32
CA ASN A 32 7.48 -17.81 4.75
C ASN A 32 7.33 -18.20 6.25
N GLY A 33 6.27 -17.75 6.91
CA GLY A 33 6.00 -18.01 8.32
C GLY A 33 6.75 -17.09 9.30
N ASN A 34 7.87 -16.47 8.91
CA ASN A 34 8.60 -15.45 9.68
C ASN A 34 8.28 -14.03 9.23
N SER A 35 7.52 -13.87 8.16
CA SER A 35 7.07 -12.59 7.64
C SER A 35 5.79 -12.11 8.32
N ARG A 36 5.54 -10.83 8.23
CA ARG A 36 4.23 -10.23 8.46
C ARG A 36 3.68 -9.64 7.17
N MET A 37 2.36 -9.65 7.02
CA MET A 37 1.67 -9.03 5.89
C MET A 37 0.96 -7.77 6.39
N LEU A 38 1.28 -6.62 5.79
CA LEU A 38 0.57 -5.36 5.99
C LEU A 38 -0.31 -5.13 4.76
N LEU A 39 -1.62 -5.20 4.95
CA LEU A 39 -2.62 -5.03 3.90
C LEU A 39 -3.11 -3.60 3.97
N SER A 40 -2.86 -2.82 2.91
CA SER A 40 -3.10 -1.37 2.90
C SER A 40 -4.18 -1.00 1.89
N GLY A 41 -5.29 -0.45 2.40
CA GLY A 41 -6.41 0.03 1.60
C GLY A 41 -7.63 0.34 2.46
N GLY A 42 -8.11 1.58 2.39
CA GLY A 42 -9.25 2.09 3.13
C GLY A 42 -10.60 1.76 2.48
N ILE A 43 -11.61 2.53 2.86
CA ILE A 43 -12.95 2.44 2.28
C ILE A 43 -13.00 3.36 1.05
N THR A 44 -12.72 2.81 -0.13
CA THR A 44 -12.79 3.54 -1.41
C THR A 44 -14.15 3.39 -2.11
N ASN A 45 -14.96 2.44 -1.67
CA ASN A 45 -16.34 2.25 -2.07
C ASN A 45 -17.26 2.39 -0.86
N HIS A 46 -17.92 3.53 -0.72
CA HIS A 46 -18.75 3.86 0.41
C HIS A 46 -20.03 2.98 0.54
N ASP A 47 -20.44 2.31 -0.54
CA ASP A 47 -21.58 1.40 -0.50
C ASP A 47 -21.29 0.12 0.28
N LEU A 48 -20.01 -0.21 0.50
CA LEU A 48 -19.60 -1.47 1.12
C LEU A 48 -19.37 -1.37 2.64
N ASN A 49 -19.26 -0.18 3.22
CA ASN A 49 -18.94 0.03 4.64
C ASN A 49 -17.83 -0.92 5.18
N ARG A 50 -16.86 -1.25 4.31
CA ARG A 50 -15.77 -2.18 4.57
C ARG A 50 -14.53 -1.78 3.78
N SER A 51 -13.37 -1.79 4.43
CA SER A 51 -12.10 -1.41 3.79
C SER A 51 -11.59 -2.48 2.82
N GLU A 52 -10.80 -2.07 1.84
CA GLU A 52 -10.07 -2.99 0.96
C GLU A 52 -9.17 -3.93 1.78
N ALA A 53 -8.52 -3.41 2.83
CA ALA A 53 -7.67 -4.20 3.73
C ALA A 53 -8.43 -5.35 4.41
N GLN A 54 -9.70 -5.15 4.79
CA GLN A 54 -10.53 -6.20 5.37
C GLN A 54 -10.89 -7.30 4.36
N PHE A 55 -11.18 -6.93 3.11
CA PHE A 55 -11.39 -7.93 2.05
C PHE A 55 -10.12 -8.73 1.78
N MET A 56 -8.98 -8.06 1.71
CA MET A 56 -7.68 -8.71 1.52
C MET A 56 -7.35 -9.66 2.67
N LYS A 57 -7.66 -9.27 3.93
CA LYS A 57 -7.45 -10.12 5.11
C LYS A 57 -8.20 -11.44 5.01
N ASP A 58 -9.50 -11.39 4.68
CA ASP A 58 -10.30 -12.61 4.58
C ASP A 58 -9.76 -13.54 3.49
N TYR A 59 -9.33 -13.00 2.35
CA TYR A 59 -8.71 -13.78 1.29
C TYR A 59 -7.41 -14.43 1.75
N CYS A 60 -6.54 -13.71 2.44
CA CYS A 60 -5.29 -14.23 2.98
C CYS A 60 -5.55 -15.37 3.99
N ILE A 61 -6.48 -15.19 4.91
CA ILE A 61 -6.83 -16.22 5.92
C ILE A 61 -7.39 -17.47 5.23
N ALA A 62 -8.29 -17.31 4.26
CA ALA A 62 -8.84 -18.43 3.48
C ALA A 62 -7.77 -19.21 2.69
N ASN A 63 -6.63 -18.56 2.38
CA ASN A 63 -5.48 -19.17 1.71
C ASN A 63 -4.32 -19.53 2.67
N GLY A 64 -4.59 -19.67 3.96
CA GLY A 64 -3.67 -20.27 4.93
C GLY A 64 -2.71 -19.29 5.62
N ILE A 65 -2.87 -17.98 5.44
CA ILE A 65 -2.06 -17.01 6.20
C ILE A 65 -2.63 -16.87 7.61
N PRO A 66 -1.82 -17.06 8.67
CA PRO A 66 -2.27 -16.91 10.05
C PRO A 66 -2.73 -15.47 10.32
N GLU A 67 -3.91 -15.31 10.91
CA GLU A 67 -4.46 -13.98 11.25
C GLU A 67 -3.49 -13.13 12.08
N ALA A 68 -2.77 -13.74 13.01
CA ALA A 68 -1.77 -13.09 13.86
C ALA A 68 -0.58 -12.49 13.07
N SER A 69 -0.36 -12.92 11.82
CA SER A 69 0.67 -12.39 10.93
C SER A 69 0.19 -11.22 10.08
N ILE A 70 -1.10 -10.86 10.14
CA ILE A 70 -1.71 -9.82 9.32
C ILE A 70 -1.82 -8.52 10.12
N ILE A 71 -1.45 -7.42 9.48
CA ILE A 71 -1.61 -6.04 9.96
C ILE A 71 -2.50 -5.32 8.95
N LEU A 72 -3.51 -4.58 9.42
CA LEU A 72 -4.38 -3.80 8.55
C LEU A 72 -4.00 -2.32 8.61
N GLU A 73 -3.95 -1.71 7.44
CA GLU A 73 -3.97 -0.27 7.23
C GLU A 73 -5.27 0.06 6.45
N GLU A 74 -6.16 0.82 7.06
CA GLU A 74 -7.53 1.01 6.58
C GLU A 74 -7.89 2.48 6.31
N LYS A 75 -6.92 3.39 6.28
CA LYS A 75 -7.13 4.83 6.12
C LYS A 75 -6.79 5.35 4.73
N SER A 76 -5.98 4.62 3.99
CA SER A 76 -5.53 5.05 2.67
C SER A 76 -6.65 5.03 1.64
N LEU A 77 -6.77 6.12 0.88
CA LEU A 77 -7.74 6.28 -0.20
C LEU A 77 -7.07 6.33 -1.57
N ASP A 78 -5.74 6.38 -1.58
CA ASP A 78 -4.89 6.38 -2.77
C ASP A 78 -3.47 5.92 -2.45
N THR A 79 -2.57 5.92 -3.44
CA THR A 79 -1.20 5.42 -3.27
C THR A 79 -0.35 6.30 -2.36
N ILE A 80 -0.57 7.62 -2.33
CA ILE A 80 0.14 8.51 -1.39
C ILE A 80 -0.25 8.15 0.03
N GLY A 81 -1.55 7.98 0.30
CA GLY A 81 -2.04 7.52 1.58
C GLY A 81 -1.48 6.15 1.98
N ASN A 82 -1.42 5.19 1.04
CA ASN A 82 -0.79 3.89 1.32
C ASN A 82 0.63 4.07 1.85
N GLY A 83 1.47 4.84 1.17
CA GLY A 83 2.84 5.12 1.61
C GLY A 83 2.90 5.76 2.99
N VAL A 84 2.11 6.82 3.21
CA VAL A 84 2.10 7.57 4.48
C VAL A 84 1.62 6.71 5.65
N PHE A 85 0.47 6.05 5.51
CA PHE A 85 -0.08 5.27 6.64
C PHE A 85 0.68 3.98 6.89
N CYS A 86 1.23 3.32 5.87
CA CYS A 86 2.15 2.20 6.06
C CYS A 86 3.41 2.64 6.81
N ALA A 87 4.02 3.78 6.44
CA ALA A 87 5.18 4.32 7.14
C ALA A 87 4.86 4.64 8.60
N MET A 88 3.71 5.25 8.88
CA MET A 88 3.26 5.54 10.26
C MET A 88 3.07 4.28 11.11
N ILE A 89 2.64 3.16 10.51
CA ILE A 89 2.51 1.88 11.21
C ILE A 89 3.87 1.26 11.48
N VAL A 90 4.81 1.39 10.56
CA VAL A 90 6.11 0.70 10.60
C VAL A 90 7.14 1.48 11.42
N HIS A 91 7.20 2.81 11.28
CA HIS A 91 8.19 3.64 11.96
C HIS A 91 8.12 3.49 13.49
N GLY A 92 9.28 3.24 14.09
CA GLY A 92 9.41 3.10 15.54
C GLY A 92 8.81 1.83 16.15
N LYS A 93 8.12 1.00 15.35
CA LYS A 93 7.48 -0.23 15.83
C LYS A 93 8.06 -1.49 15.23
N TYR A 94 8.47 -1.44 13.97
CA TYR A 94 9.04 -2.56 13.24
C TYR A 94 10.35 -2.17 12.59
N LEU A 95 11.33 -3.07 12.62
CA LEU A 95 12.61 -2.95 11.91
C LEU A 95 12.77 -4.18 11.00
N PRO A 96 12.05 -4.21 9.88
CA PRO A 96 12.15 -5.33 8.94
C PRO A 96 13.53 -5.32 8.24
N GLU A 97 14.05 -6.51 7.98
CA GLU A 97 15.29 -6.70 7.20
C GLU A 97 15.09 -6.31 5.73
N VAL A 98 13.88 -6.56 5.24
CA VAL A 98 13.41 -6.17 3.90
C VAL A 98 11.91 -5.95 3.92
N ILE A 99 11.46 -4.98 3.13
CA ILE A 99 10.05 -4.70 2.87
C ILE A 99 9.77 -5.05 1.40
N TYR A 100 8.98 -6.09 1.18
CA TYR A 100 8.42 -6.41 -0.13
C TYR A 100 7.16 -5.57 -0.34
N VAL A 101 7.12 -4.78 -1.40
CA VAL A 101 5.91 -4.04 -1.80
C VAL A 101 5.29 -4.75 -2.98
N VAL A 102 4.05 -5.21 -2.82
CA VAL A 102 3.32 -5.96 -3.84
C VAL A 102 2.16 -5.14 -4.37
N SER A 103 2.13 -4.94 -5.69
CA SER A 103 1.06 -4.27 -6.42
C SER A 103 0.97 -4.84 -7.85
N SER A 104 0.21 -4.18 -8.74
CA SER A 104 0.24 -4.48 -10.17
C SER A 104 1.49 -3.90 -10.83
N CYS A 105 2.05 -4.59 -11.83
CA CYS A 105 3.34 -4.21 -12.42
C CYS A 105 3.32 -2.80 -13.03
N TYR A 106 2.22 -2.38 -13.65
CA TYR A 106 2.08 -1.02 -14.18
C TYR A 106 2.18 0.07 -13.11
N HIS A 107 1.86 -0.28 -11.85
CA HIS A 107 1.77 0.65 -10.71
C HIS A 107 3.09 0.72 -9.90
N MET A 108 4.07 -0.15 -10.19
CA MET A 108 5.25 -0.30 -9.33
C MET A 108 6.14 0.93 -9.30
N GLU A 109 6.41 1.59 -10.44
CA GLU A 109 7.26 2.79 -10.48
C GLU A 109 6.74 3.91 -9.56
N ARG A 110 5.43 4.13 -9.56
CA ARG A 110 4.81 5.12 -8.67
C ARG A 110 4.83 4.68 -7.21
N SER A 111 4.61 3.40 -6.95
CA SER A 111 4.66 2.84 -5.60
C SER A 111 6.06 2.94 -5.01
N GLU A 112 7.09 2.58 -5.76
CA GLU A 112 8.50 2.70 -5.38
C GLU A 112 8.83 4.14 -4.97
N PHE A 113 8.59 5.11 -5.86
CA PHE A 113 8.82 6.51 -5.59
C PHE A 113 8.15 6.99 -4.29
N ILE A 114 6.86 6.66 -4.09
CA ILE A 114 6.09 7.10 -2.92
C ILE A 114 6.61 6.44 -1.64
N PHE A 115 6.88 5.14 -1.67
CA PHE A 115 7.32 4.41 -0.49
C PHE A 115 8.72 4.85 -0.05
N GLU A 116 9.66 5.04 -0.98
CA GLU A 116 10.97 5.60 -0.68
C GLU A 116 10.89 6.99 -0.04
N LYS A 117 10.00 7.85 -0.56
CA LYS A 117 9.74 9.17 0.04
C LYS A 117 9.17 9.10 1.45
N CYS A 118 8.22 8.21 1.72
CA CYS A 118 7.58 8.10 3.02
C CYS A 118 8.46 7.44 4.09
N PHE A 119 9.22 6.42 3.71
CA PHE A 119 10.03 5.64 4.65
C PHE A 119 11.44 6.21 4.84
N GLY A 120 12.01 6.82 3.80
CA GLY A 120 13.39 7.32 3.81
C GLY A 120 14.44 6.22 3.72
N PRO A 121 15.73 6.59 3.80
CA PRO A 121 16.86 5.70 3.48
C PRO A 121 17.14 4.61 4.53
N GLY A 122 16.41 4.61 5.65
CA GLY A 122 16.61 3.63 6.73
C GLY A 122 16.00 2.25 6.47
N TYR A 123 15.26 2.07 5.37
CA TYR A 123 14.57 0.83 5.04
C TYR A 123 15.04 0.26 3.71
N ARG A 124 15.11 -1.07 3.66
CA ARG A 124 15.45 -1.80 2.44
C ARG A 124 14.17 -2.32 1.80
N PHE A 125 13.93 -1.94 0.56
CA PHE A 125 12.78 -2.38 -0.22
C PHE A 125 13.13 -3.40 -1.30
N ASP A 126 12.15 -4.22 -1.65
CA ASP A 126 12.12 -5.04 -2.85
C ASP A 126 10.77 -4.83 -3.57
N PHE A 127 10.85 -4.23 -4.76
CA PHE A 127 9.71 -3.91 -5.63
C PHE A 127 9.60 -4.87 -6.83
N SER A 128 10.37 -5.95 -6.86
CA SER A 128 10.40 -6.88 -8.00
C SER A 128 9.18 -7.81 -8.09
N HIS A 129 8.38 -7.88 -7.05
CA HIS A 129 7.24 -8.78 -6.92
C HIS A 129 5.92 -8.08 -7.26
N CYS A 130 5.46 -8.21 -8.50
CA CYS A 130 4.22 -7.58 -8.96
C CYS A 130 3.32 -8.54 -9.73
N PHE A 131 2.02 -8.25 -9.76
CA PHE A 131 1.05 -8.97 -10.57
C PHE A 131 0.89 -8.30 -11.94
N SER A 132 1.07 -9.07 -13.01
CA SER A 132 0.88 -8.56 -14.38
C SER A 132 -0.61 -8.43 -14.68
N PHE A 133 -1.08 -7.18 -14.78
CA PHE A 133 -2.46 -6.85 -15.13
C PHE A 133 -2.48 -5.63 -16.06
N ASN A 134 -3.36 -5.65 -17.05
CA ASN A 134 -3.45 -4.56 -18.03
C ASN A 134 -4.56 -3.57 -17.66
N ARG A 135 -4.19 -2.31 -17.48
CA ARG A 135 -5.09 -1.18 -17.15
C ARG A 135 -4.85 -0.02 -18.11
N PRO A 136 -5.32 -0.13 -19.37
CA PRO A 136 -5.12 0.92 -20.38
C PRO A 136 -5.85 2.23 -20.04
N ASP A 137 -6.78 2.19 -19.11
CA ASP A 137 -7.54 3.31 -18.59
C ASP A 137 -6.76 4.19 -17.58
N ILE A 138 -5.61 3.71 -17.09
CA ILE A 138 -4.79 4.43 -16.11
C ILE A 138 -3.63 5.15 -16.79
N ASN A 139 -3.52 6.46 -16.54
CA ASN A 139 -2.37 7.26 -16.96
C ASN A 139 -1.33 7.34 -15.83
N GLU A 140 -0.47 6.32 -15.75
CA GLU A 140 0.57 6.26 -14.72
C GLU A 140 1.59 7.41 -14.82
N LYS A 141 1.87 7.93 -16.01
CA LYS A 141 2.78 9.09 -16.19
C LYS A 141 2.24 10.34 -15.50
N GLU A 142 0.96 10.61 -15.64
CA GLU A 142 0.32 11.73 -14.96
C GLU A 142 0.28 11.49 -13.44
N SER A 143 -0.04 10.28 -13.02
CA SER A 143 -0.14 9.92 -11.60
C SER A 143 1.20 10.04 -10.88
N ILE A 144 2.32 9.66 -11.50
CA ILE A 144 3.65 9.81 -10.90
C ILE A 144 4.08 11.29 -10.84
N GLU A 145 3.72 12.10 -11.85
CA GLU A 145 4.00 13.54 -11.82
C GLU A 145 3.21 14.25 -10.71
N LEU A 146 1.97 13.86 -10.46
CA LEU A 146 1.19 14.35 -9.32
C LEU A 146 1.84 13.97 -7.99
N ALA A 147 2.32 12.75 -7.86
CA ALA A 147 3.06 12.31 -6.68
C ALA A 147 4.35 13.12 -6.50
N ARG A 148 5.14 13.33 -7.56
CA ARG A 148 6.36 14.15 -7.52
C ARG A 148 6.08 15.59 -7.05
N ARG A 149 4.98 16.19 -7.51
CA ARG A 149 4.55 17.53 -7.06
C ARG A 149 4.16 17.51 -5.58
N PHE A 150 3.44 16.49 -5.13
CA PHE A 150 3.06 16.35 -3.72
C PHE A 150 4.30 16.28 -2.83
N PHE A 151 5.33 15.54 -3.18
CA PHE A 151 6.55 15.38 -2.38
C PHE A 151 7.60 16.49 -2.59
N SER A 152 7.37 17.44 -3.49
CA SER A 152 8.32 18.53 -3.77
C SER A 152 8.66 19.33 -2.52
N GLY A 153 9.96 19.44 -2.20
CA GLY A 153 10.48 20.17 -1.05
C GLY A 153 10.34 19.43 0.30
N LEU A 154 9.84 18.20 0.32
CA LEU A 154 9.84 17.34 1.51
C LEU A 154 11.09 16.45 1.54
N LEU A 155 11.63 16.24 2.74
CA LEU A 155 12.74 15.31 2.95
C LEU A 155 12.21 13.86 3.00
N ASP A 156 13.01 12.93 2.48
CA ASP A 156 12.70 11.51 2.49
C ASP A 156 12.68 10.98 3.92
N GLY A 157 11.58 10.35 4.32
CA GLY A 157 11.39 9.80 5.65
C GLY A 157 10.96 10.82 6.72
N ASP A 158 10.81 12.11 6.38
CA ASP A 158 10.19 13.10 7.29
C ASP A 158 8.66 12.91 7.32
N ILE A 159 8.27 11.82 7.99
CA ILE A 159 6.87 11.39 8.00
C ILE A 159 5.94 12.41 8.65
N ASP A 160 6.42 13.23 9.56
CA ASP A 160 5.60 14.24 10.22
C ASP A 160 5.24 15.37 9.24
N SER A 161 6.23 15.91 8.50
CA SER A 161 5.98 16.92 7.46
C SER A 161 5.16 16.36 6.29
N ILE A 162 5.41 15.10 5.88
CA ILE A 162 4.66 14.44 4.82
C ILE A 162 3.18 14.26 5.23
N LYS A 163 2.93 13.81 6.45
CA LYS A 163 1.60 13.66 7.03
C LYS A 163 0.87 14.99 7.14
N GLU A 164 1.55 16.03 7.61
CA GLU A 164 0.98 17.38 7.70
C GLU A 164 0.53 17.86 6.32
N ARG A 165 1.35 17.68 5.28
CA ARG A 165 0.98 18.01 3.90
C ARG A 165 -0.21 17.18 3.42
N LEU A 166 -0.26 15.88 3.75
CA LEU A 166 -1.37 15.00 3.37
C LEU A 166 -2.71 15.57 3.88
N PHE A 167 -2.80 15.91 5.16
CA PHE A 167 -4.04 16.38 5.77
C PHE A 167 -4.40 17.83 5.41
N ASN A 168 -3.43 18.66 5.06
CA ASN A 168 -3.67 20.07 4.73
C ASN A 168 -3.87 20.35 3.25
N MET A 169 -3.33 19.52 2.35
CA MET A 169 -3.27 19.84 0.93
C MET A 169 -3.79 18.75 -0.01
N HIS A 170 -3.96 17.52 0.46
CA HIS A 170 -4.41 16.42 -0.39
C HIS A 170 -5.94 16.26 -0.34
N ASN A 171 -6.60 16.48 -1.47
CA ASN A 171 -8.07 16.58 -1.58
C ASN A 171 -8.86 15.42 -0.92
N LEU A 172 -8.29 14.22 -0.88
CA LEU A 172 -8.94 13.04 -0.29
C LEU A 172 -8.86 13.01 1.25
N TYR A 173 -7.98 13.84 1.87
CA TYR A 173 -7.68 13.76 3.30
C TYR A 173 -7.91 15.07 4.06
N ILE A 174 -8.22 16.17 3.37
CA ILE A 174 -8.51 17.45 4.01
C ILE A 174 -9.73 17.31 4.92
N GLY A 175 -9.54 17.65 6.19
CA GLY A 175 -10.63 17.67 7.19
C GLY A 175 -10.92 16.31 7.83
N GLN A 176 -10.06 15.31 7.65
CA GLN A 176 -10.14 14.02 8.34
C GLN A 176 -9.42 14.03 9.69
#